data_a91905189f22e8b0560fe11034578ffd
#
_entry.id   a91905189f22e8b0560fe11034578ffd
#
_cell.length_a   1.000
_cell.length_b   1.000
_cell.length_c   1.000
_cell.angle_alpha   90.00
_cell.angle_beta   90.00
_cell.angle_gamma   90.00
#
_symmetry.space_group_name_H-M   'P 1'
#
loop_
_entity.id
_entity.type
_entity.pdbx_description
1 polymer ?
#
loop_
_entity_poly.entity_id
_entity_poly.type
_entity_poly.pdbx_seq_one_letter_code
_entity_poly.pdbx_strand_id
1 'polypeptide(L)'
;RVGASYLTMSQYLYSLKVNGGSVTIPAPSVDSFNVFNSNNGGKTDAKLLWQTYDGNNNIITVNPDTGEITPVGVGTTYVIVSIANDPLTTGLVKVEVRPSDLTVGKTSVAYPQVAAGTDFTVALKADGTVWTWGQNTYGQLGNGVSNGTVVYPEKIDSLSDIIKIAAAGQTAVALKTDGTVWTWGRNDNGQLGNGTTVSSNVPVQVLKGEQNQGNADKTYLENIVAIAAGGLNDEKIFVVALDSNGNVYGFGSNEYRQLKIANDASYNTPVVSPAVNAVDVAAGRGATVYTLTSNGLVYALGKNYAYEYGTGGTSGSVYTLVPLDNRAMAIGAGNQNGIAVTYSLDASSKPSTKTYAWGNNAYYAISPNNTSTLRTPTEMLGRDNTAIIGGGDSIYTIDKDSQLKISGLGDHGQLANGSEDNSTSMVPYSEFAKNDGTTATDAIGASSSRNGAHSLYIDSNGSVWS
;
A
#
# COMPACT_ATOMS: atom_id res chain seq x y z
N ARG A 1 -25.56 24.70 9.34
CA ARG A 1 -24.37 24.04 8.78
C ARG A 1 -24.27 22.72 9.51
N VAL A 2 -24.70 21.65 8.87
CA VAL A 2 -24.56 20.28 9.38
C VAL A 2 -23.08 19.94 9.28
N GLY A 3 -22.42 19.73 10.40
CA GLY A 3 -21.05 19.20 10.42
C GLY A 3 -21.08 17.80 9.83
N ALA A 4 -20.22 17.50 8.88
CA ALA A 4 -20.08 16.17 8.31
C ALA A 4 -19.74 15.19 9.43
N SER A 5 -20.66 14.30 9.78
CA SER A 5 -20.41 13.22 10.70
C SER A 5 -19.64 12.14 9.94
N TYR A 6 -18.42 11.86 10.35
CA TYR A 6 -17.58 10.83 9.74
C TYR A 6 -17.75 9.52 10.49
N LEU A 7 -17.96 8.44 9.74
CA LEU A 7 -17.75 7.09 10.24
C LEU A 7 -16.27 6.95 10.60
N THR A 8 -15.97 6.95 11.89
CA THR A 8 -14.66 6.54 12.38
C THR A 8 -14.60 5.02 12.29
N MET A 9 -14.18 4.50 11.15
CA MET A 9 -13.94 3.08 10.99
C MET A 9 -12.50 2.80 11.40
N SER A 10 -12.29 2.45 12.65
CA SER A 10 -11.05 1.77 13.12
C SER A 10 -10.86 0.37 12.51
N GLN A 11 -11.55 0.07 11.42
CA GLN A 11 -11.70 -1.28 10.86
C GLN A 11 -11.38 -1.37 9.37
N TYR A 12 -10.55 -0.49 8.83
CA TYR A 12 -10.07 -0.59 7.45
C TYR A 12 -9.21 -1.83 7.15
N LEU A 13 -8.89 -2.65 8.15
CA LEU A 13 -7.99 -3.79 8.02
C LEU A 13 -8.68 -5.11 8.38
N TYR A 14 -9.87 -5.35 7.85
CA TYR A 14 -10.33 -6.72 7.73
C TYR A 14 -9.86 -7.30 6.40
N SER A 15 -8.79 -8.10 6.44
CA SER A 15 -8.74 -9.24 5.57
C SER A 15 -9.84 -10.18 6.06
N LEU A 16 -11.01 -10.11 5.45
CA LEU A 16 -12.07 -11.07 5.71
C LEU A 16 -11.56 -12.42 5.22
N LYS A 17 -11.25 -13.30 6.17
CA LYS A 17 -10.98 -14.71 5.84
C LYS A 17 -12.29 -15.35 5.45
N VAL A 18 -12.58 -15.33 4.18
CA VAL A 18 -13.72 -16.05 3.63
C VAL A 18 -13.26 -17.48 3.36
N ASN A 19 -13.48 -18.38 4.28
CA ASN A 19 -13.19 -19.81 4.10
C ASN A 19 -14.24 -20.45 3.19
N GLY A 20 -14.28 -20.05 1.91
CA GLY A 20 -15.15 -20.65 0.90
C GLY A 20 -16.67 -20.47 1.10
N GLY A 21 -17.09 -19.41 1.77
CA GLY A 21 -18.50 -19.09 2.04
C GLY A 21 -18.76 -17.58 2.07
N SER A 22 -20.05 -17.22 2.16
CA SER A 22 -20.44 -15.82 2.38
C SER A 22 -19.99 -15.34 3.76
N VAL A 23 -19.57 -14.07 3.83
CA VAL A 23 -19.17 -13.41 5.08
C VAL A 23 -20.01 -12.15 5.23
N THR A 24 -20.56 -11.95 6.42
CA THR A 24 -21.21 -10.69 6.77
C THR A 24 -20.17 -9.73 7.34
N ILE A 25 -20.05 -8.55 6.74
CA ILE A 25 -19.27 -7.47 7.35
C ILE A 25 -19.95 -7.16 8.69
N PRO A 26 -19.23 -7.20 9.84
CA PRO A 26 -19.80 -6.78 11.09
C PRO A 26 -20.34 -5.36 10.92
N ALA A 27 -21.62 -5.15 11.16
CA ALA A 27 -22.17 -3.81 11.18
C ALA A 27 -21.33 -2.99 12.16
N PRO A 28 -20.80 -1.82 11.75
CA PRO A 28 -20.15 -0.94 12.70
C PRO A 28 -21.12 -0.72 13.86
N SER A 29 -20.66 -0.84 15.09
CA SER A 29 -21.54 -0.60 16.25
C SER A 29 -22.10 0.81 16.10
N VAL A 30 -23.38 1.00 16.45
CA VAL A 30 -24.03 2.33 16.38
C VAL A 30 -23.26 3.35 17.24
N ASP A 31 -22.46 2.89 18.19
CA ASP A 31 -21.53 3.70 18.99
C ASP A 31 -20.32 4.24 18.18
N SER A 32 -19.98 3.62 17.04
CA SER A 32 -18.96 4.13 16.12
C SER A 32 -19.49 5.20 15.15
N PHE A 33 -20.80 5.33 15.02
CA PHE A 33 -21.44 6.40 14.29
C PHE A 33 -21.75 7.54 15.26
N ASN A 34 -20.87 8.52 15.35
CA ASN A 34 -21.24 9.80 15.95
C ASN A 34 -22.17 10.55 14.99
N VAL A 35 -23.39 10.05 14.80
CA VAL A 35 -24.44 10.80 14.12
C VAL A 35 -24.96 11.81 15.13
N PHE A 36 -24.36 12.99 15.15
CA PHE A 36 -24.95 14.14 15.82
C PHE A 36 -26.16 14.62 15.03
N ASN A 37 -27.34 14.12 15.37
CA ASN A 37 -28.58 14.78 15.01
C ASN A 37 -28.76 15.95 15.97
N SER A 38 -28.53 17.18 15.47
CA SER A 38 -28.63 18.41 16.24
C SER A 38 -30.05 18.64 16.81
N ASN A 39 -31.05 17.91 16.38
CA ASN A 39 -32.44 18.07 16.81
C ASN A 39 -32.90 17.15 17.92
N ASN A 40 -32.22 16.04 18.19
CA ASN A 40 -32.72 15.04 19.17
C ASN A 40 -31.70 14.54 20.19
N GLY A 41 -30.46 14.95 20.18
CA GLY A 41 -29.47 14.58 21.19
C GLY A 41 -29.32 13.06 21.42
N GLY A 42 -29.80 12.21 20.52
CA GLY A 42 -29.94 10.77 20.71
C GLY A 42 -29.48 9.95 19.50
N LYS A 43 -29.03 8.77 19.80
CA LYS A 43 -28.76 7.66 18.88
C LYS A 43 -30.03 7.37 18.08
N THR A 44 -29.93 7.37 16.75
CA THR A 44 -31.02 6.92 15.90
C THR A 44 -30.74 5.49 15.45
N ASP A 45 -31.76 4.63 15.42
CA ASP A 45 -31.74 3.31 14.76
C ASP A 45 -31.70 3.53 13.23
N ALA A 46 -30.56 4.02 12.75
CA ALA A 46 -30.42 4.32 11.34
C ALA A 46 -30.23 3.01 10.56
N LYS A 47 -31.10 2.77 9.56
CA LYS A 47 -30.92 1.66 8.65
C LYS A 47 -29.64 1.90 7.83
N LEU A 48 -28.72 0.94 7.83
CA LEU A 48 -27.53 0.94 6.98
C LEU A 48 -27.86 0.39 5.61
N LEU A 49 -27.24 0.97 4.60
CA LEU A 49 -27.28 0.50 3.21
C LEU A 49 -25.84 0.15 2.79
N TRP A 50 -25.73 -0.99 2.11
CA TRP A 50 -24.45 -1.54 1.67
C TRP A 50 -24.43 -1.64 0.15
N GLN A 51 -23.35 -1.20 -0.48
CA GLN A 51 -23.16 -1.32 -1.92
C GLN A 51 -21.69 -1.53 -2.28
N THR A 52 -21.43 -2.23 -3.38
CA THR A 52 -20.08 -2.28 -3.94
C THR A 52 -19.68 -0.90 -4.43
N TYR A 53 -18.43 -0.54 -4.18
CA TYR A 53 -17.89 0.79 -4.49
C TYR A 53 -18.08 1.21 -5.96
N ASP A 54 -17.85 0.30 -6.88
CA ASP A 54 -17.85 0.56 -8.33
C ASP A 54 -19.14 0.11 -9.04
N GLY A 55 -20.10 -0.45 -8.30
CA GLY A 55 -21.28 -1.11 -8.88
C GLY A 55 -20.91 -2.37 -9.68
N ASN A 56 -19.65 -2.75 -9.68
CA ASN A 56 -19.11 -3.89 -10.40
C ASN A 56 -19.01 -5.08 -9.45
N ASN A 57 -19.70 -6.15 -9.77
CA ASN A 57 -19.73 -7.35 -8.95
C ASN A 57 -18.70 -8.40 -9.39
N ASN A 58 -17.60 -7.99 -10.03
CA ASN A 58 -16.58 -8.91 -10.54
C ASN A 58 -15.69 -9.50 -9.44
N ILE A 59 -15.56 -8.80 -8.31
CA ILE A 59 -14.72 -9.26 -7.18
C ILE A 59 -15.59 -9.77 -6.04
N ILE A 60 -16.64 -9.03 -5.69
CA ILE A 60 -17.63 -9.41 -4.68
C ILE A 60 -19.02 -9.03 -5.10
N THR A 61 -20.02 -9.71 -4.52
CA THR A 61 -21.38 -9.18 -4.40
C THR A 61 -21.64 -8.83 -2.93
N VAL A 62 -22.49 -7.83 -2.68
CA VAL A 62 -22.89 -7.44 -1.32
C VAL A 62 -24.40 -7.40 -1.22
N ASN A 63 -24.94 -7.96 -0.14
CA ASN A 63 -26.36 -7.82 0.16
C ASN A 63 -26.61 -6.40 0.70
N PRO A 64 -27.46 -5.59 0.04
CA PRO A 64 -27.64 -4.18 0.37
C PRO A 64 -28.28 -3.92 1.75
N ASP A 65 -28.98 -4.91 2.30
CA ASP A 65 -29.69 -4.78 3.59
C ASP A 65 -28.89 -5.38 4.77
N THR A 66 -28.10 -6.44 4.52
CA THR A 66 -27.39 -7.17 5.58
C THR A 66 -25.89 -6.92 5.61
N GLY A 67 -25.30 -6.39 4.52
CA GLY A 67 -23.86 -6.29 4.38
C GLY A 67 -23.15 -7.62 4.17
N GLU A 68 -23.88 -8.70 3.86
CA GLU A 68 -23.28 -10.00 3.55
C GLU A 68 -22.52 -9.92 2.22
N ILE A 69 -21.24 -10.35 2.25
CA ILE A 69 -20.34 -10.35 1.10
C ILE A 69 -20.19 -11.78 0.59
N THR A 70 -20.32 -11.94 -0.72
CA THR A 70 -19.99 -13.18 -1.42
C THR A 70 -18.83 -12.91 -2.39
N PRO A 71 -17.70 -13.62 -2.29
CA PRO A 71 -16.58 -13.48 -3.21
C PRO A 71 -16.94 -14.07 -4.58
N VAL A 72 -16.55 -13.36 -5.66
CA VAL A 72 -16.82 -13.73 -7.05
C VAL A 72 -15.51 -13.86 -7.84
N GLY A 73 -14.58 -12.96 -7.63
CA GLY A 73 -13.28 -12.92 -8.31
C GLY A 73 -12.16 -12.51 -7.36
N VAL A 74 -10.93 -12.83 -7.73
CA VAL A 74 -9.73 -12.42 -6.97
C VAL A 74 -9.47 -10.93 -7.20
N GLY A 75 -9.13 -10.21 -6.14
CA GLY A 75 -8.78 -8.79 -6.25
C GLY A 75 -9.07 -8.02 -4.97
N THR A 76 -8.89 -6.72 -5.07
CA THR A 76 -9.22 -5.77 -4.01
C THR A 76 -10.35 -4.86 -4.49
N THR A 77 -11.37 -4.70 -3.67
CA THR A 77 -12.48 -3.77 -3.90
C THR A 77 -12.90 -3.13 -2.58
N TYR A 78 -13.93 -2.31 -2.62
CA TYR A 78 -14.46 -1.63 -1.46
C TYR A 78 -15.97 -1.78 -1.37
N VAL A 79 -16.49 -1.80 -0.15
CA VAL A 79 -17.92 -1.70 0.13
C VAL A 79 -18.18 -0.33 0.75
N ILE A 80 -19.16 0.37 0.20
CA ILE A 80 -19.66 1.62 0.77
C ILE A 80 -20.80 1.28 1.73
N VAL A 81 -20.70 1.83 2.93
CA VAL A 81 -21.77 1.81 3.93
C VAL A 81 -22.34 3.22 4.02
N SER A 82 -23.64 3.37 3.88
CA SER A 82 -24.32 4.67 4.03
C SER A 82 -25.52 4.54 4.96
N ILE A 83 -26.01 5.69 5.44
CA ILE A 83 -27.24 5.76 6.23
C ILE A 83 -28.41 6.03 5.27
N ALA A 84 -29.47 5.22 5.33
CA ALA A 84 -30.59 5.26 4.39
C ALA A 84 -31.23 6.65 4.21
N ASN A 85 -31.26 7.46 5.27
CA ASN A 85 -31.85 8.81 5.27
C ASN A 85 -30.79 9.92 5.18
N ASP A 86 -29.50 9.55 5.09
CA ASP A 86 -28.37 10.48 4.93
C ASP A 86 -27.29 9.82 4.06
N PRO A 87 -27.50 9.75 2.75
CA PRO A 87 -26.59 9.07 1.83
C PRO A 87 -25.22 9.76 1.70
N LEU A 88 -25.07 10.98 2.22
CA LEU A 88 -23.78 11.68 2.24
C LEU A 88 -22.89 11.27 3.42
N THR A 89 -23.50 10.64 4.44
CA THR A 89 -22.72 10.02 5.53
C THR A 89 -22.35 8.60 5.14
N THR A 90 -21.09 8.42 4.74
CA THR A 90 -20.61 7.15 4.21
C THR A 90 -19.34 6.70 4.92
N GLY A 91 -19.16 5.38 4.96
CA GLY A 91 -17.91 4.71 5.31
C GLY A 91 -17.48 3.76 4.20
N LEU A 92 -16.20 3.41 4.20
CA LEU A 92 -15.61 2.47 3.25
C LEU A 92 -15.05 1.26 4.00
N VAL A 93 -15.30 0.05 3.46
CA VAL A 93 -14.66 -1.18 3.89
C VAL A 93 -13.82 -1.70 2.74
N LYS A 94 -12.51 -1.81 2.91
CA LYS A 94 -11.63 -2.48 1.97
C LYS A 94 -11.83 -3.99 2.08
N VAL A 95 -12.08 -4.63 0.95
CA VAL A 95 -12.25 -6.09 0.84
C VAL A 95 -11.20 -6.64 -0.10
N GLU A 96 -10.48 -7.63 0.37
CA GLU A 96 -9.44 -8.33 -0.38
C GLU A 96 -9.85 -9.79 -0.52
N VAL A 97 -10.13 -10.23 -1.77
CA VAL A 97 -10.50 -11.60 -2.10
C VAL A 97 -9.27 -12.34 -2.62
N ARG A 98 -8.93 -13.43 -1.98
CA ARG A 98 -7.78 -14.27 -2.30
C ARG A 98 -8.19 -15.47 -3.17
N PRO A 99 -7.24 -16.09 -3.91
CA PRO A 99 -7.55 -17.27 -4.72
C PRO A 99 -8.21 -18.41 -3.95
N SER A 100 -7.87 -18.60 -2.66
CA SER A 100 -8.51 -19.63 -1.82
C SER A 100 -9.93 -19.31 -1.41
N ASP A 101 -10.30 -18.05 -1.42
CA ASP A 101 -11.65 -17.63 -1.04
C ASP A 101 -12.67 -18.06 -2.10
N LEU A 102 -12.19 -18.34 -3.32
CA LEU A 102 -12.99 -18.84 -4.45
C LEU A 102 -12.99 -20.37 -4.58
N THR A 103 -12.10 -21.09 -3.85
CA THR A 103 -11.93 -22.55 -4.00
C THR A 103 -12.09 -23.25 -2.67
N VAL A 104 -13.15 -24.03 -2.52
CA VAL A 104 -13.37 -24.85 -1.31
C VAL A 104 -12.19 -25.81 -1.11
N GLY A 105 -11.56 -25.74 0.07
CA GLY A 105 -10.50 -26.68 0.49
C GLY A 105 -9.06 -26.26 0.22
N LYS A 106 -8.79 -25.07 -0.34
CA LYS A 106 -7.43 -24.50 -0.41
C LYS A 106 -7.20 -23.54 0.75
N THR A 107 -6.15 -23.78 1.51
CA THR A 107 -5.67 -22.84 2.54
C THR A 107 -4.81 -21.77 1.86
N SER A 108 -5.32 -20.56 1.69
CA SER A 108 -4.51 -19.41 1.36
C SER A 108 -4.25 -18.61 2.64
N VAL A 109 -3.01 -18.25 2.84
CA VAL A 109 -2.57 -17.45 3.98
C VAL A 109 -2.53 -15.98 3.56
N ALA A 110 -2.17 -15.71 2.30
CA ALA A 110 -1.83 -14.39 1.81
C ALA A 110 -2.49 -14.06 0.47
N TYR A 111 -2.63 -12.77 0.22
CA TYR A 111 -2.83 -12.23 -1.12
C TYR A 111 -1.47 -12.23 -1.83
N PRO A 112 -1.33 -12.82 -3.04
CA PRO A 112 -0.06 -12.85 -3.74
C PRO A 112 0.49 -11.46 -4.03
N GLN A 113 1.79 -11.26 -3.82
CA GLN A 113 2.46 -9.97 -3.97
C GLN A 113 3.84 -10.12 -4.61
N VAL A 114 4.30 -9.05 -5.23
CA VAL A 114 5.69 -8.88 -5.66
C VAL A 114 6.23 -7.57 -5.12
N ALA A 115 7.50 -7.56 -4.76
CA ALA A 115 8.22 -6.36 -4.33
C ALA A 115 9.62 -6.34 -4.97
N ALA A 116 9.93 -5.23 -5.65
CA ALA A 116 11.21 -5.02 -6.29
C ALA A 116 12.15 -4.21 -5.40
N GLY A 117 13.32 -4.76 -5.08
CA GLY A 117 14.47 -4.00 -4.60
C GLY A 117 15.23 -3.35 -5.77
N THR A 118 16.48 -2.93 -5.55
CA THR A 118 17.26 -2.30 -6.64
C THR A 118 17.59 -3.31 -7.73
N ASP A 119 18.16 -4.45 -7.39
CA ASP A 119 18.56 -5.50 -8.34
C ASP A 119 18.11 -6.90 -7.86
N PHE A 120 17.06 -6.98 -7.09
CA PHE A 120 16.48 -8.23 -6.61
C PHE A 120 14.97 -8.15 -6.48
N THR A 121 14.35 -9.31 -6.45
CA THR A 121 12.89 -9.45 -6.34
C THR A 121 12.53 -10.31 -5.15
N VAL A 122 11.43 -9.94 -4.50
CA VAL A 122 10.73 -10.75 -3.49
C VAL A 122 9.33 -11.05 -4.01
N ALA A 123 8.92 -12.31 -3.97
CA ALA A 123 7.56 -12.74 -4.31
C ALA A 123 6.93 -13.49 -3.14
N LEU A 124 5.69 -13.16 -2.85
CA LEU A 124 4.85 -13.82 -1.86
C LEU A 124 3.79 -14.63 -2.58
N LYS A 125 3.75 -15.92 -2.31
CA LYS A 125 2.69 -16.81 -2.81
C LYS A 125 1.46 -16.82 -1.90
N ALA A 126 0.35 -17.28 -2.45
CA ALA A 126 -0.92 -17.39 -1.70
C ALA A 126 -0.81 -18.32 -0.48
N ASP A 127 0.10 -19.27 -0.48
CA ASP A 127 0.38 -20.20 0.64
C ASP A 127 1.24 -19.57 1.76
N GLY A 128 1.60 -18.29 1.65
CA GLY A 128 2.41 -17.58 2.65
C GLY A 128 3.92 -17.86 2.53
N THR A 129 4.37 -18.52 1.47
CA THR A 129 5.80 -18.74 1.21
C THR A 129 6.42 -17.57 0.46
N VAL A 130 7.67 -17.23 0.80
CA VAL A 130 8.44 -16.13 0.20
C VAL A 130 9.53 -16.71 -0.69
N TRP A 131 9.66 -16.14 -1.88
CA TRP A 131 10.64 -16.50 -2.90
C TRP A 131 11.45 -15.29 -3.32
N THR A 132 12.73 -15.46 -3.56
CA THR A 132 13.66 -14.37 -3.90
C THR A 132 14.60 -14.77 -5.03
N TRP A 133 14.99 -13.78 -5.85
CA TRP A 133 16.00 -13.92 -6.89
C TRP A 133 16.63 -12.58 -7.24
N GLY A 134 17.74 -12.57 -7.94
CA GLY A 134 18.51 -11.40 -8.32
C GLY A 134 19.84 -11.31 -7.61
N GLN A 135 20.33 -10.10 -7.39
CA GLN A 135 21.61 -9.81 -6.72
C GLN A 135 21.55 -10.14 -5.24
N ASN A 136 22.69 -10.60 -4.66
CA ASN A 136 22.80 -11.04 -3.27
C ASN A 136 24.02 -10.51 -2.49
N THR A 137 24.54 -9.34 -2.87
CA THR A 137 25.77 -8.78 -2.29
C THR A 137 25.69 -8.56 -0.77
N TYR A 138 24.51 -8.21 -0.27
CA TYR A 138 24.25 -7.94 1.16
C TYR A 138 23.41 -9.01 1.84
N GLY A 139 23.20 -10.16 1.19
CA GLY A 139 22.31 -11.19 1.70
C GLY A 139 20.83 -10.89 1.51
N GLN A 140 20.48 -10.00 0.58
CA GLN A 140 19.09 -9.56 0.33
C GLN A 140 18.17 -10.66 -0.18
N LEU A 141 18.69 -11.82 -0.56
CA LEU A 141 17.87 -13.00 -0.88
C LEU A 141 17.45 -13.82 0.35
N GLY A 142 18.05 -13.60 1.51
CA GLY A 142 17.65 -14.24 2.76
C GLY A 142 17.82 -15.78 2.80
N ASN A 143 18.59 -16.35 1.86
CA ASN A 143 18.77 -17.78 1.68
C ASN A 143 19.98 -18.37 2.45
N GLY A 144 20.57 -17.59 3.37
CA GLY A 144 21.73 -17.99 4.17
C GLY A 144 23.09 -17.74 3.49
N VAL A 145 23.09 -17.21 2.27
CA VAL A 145 24.30 -16.92 1.50
C VAL A 145 24.41 -15.41 1.27
N SER A 146 25.62 -14.91 1.15
CA SER A 146 25.91 -13.54 0.68
C SER A 146 26.81 -13.64 -0.53
N ASN A 147 26.71 -12.65 -1.43
CA ASN A 147 27.36 -12.54 -2.72
C ASN A 147 26.76 -13.42 -3.84
N GLY A 148 27.06 -13.05 -5.06
CA GLY A 148 26.55 -13.69 -6.27
C GLY A 148 25.22 -13.14 -6.75
N THR A 149 24.70 -13.80 -7.77
CA THR A 149 23.38 -13.50 -8.36
C THR A 149 22.64 -14.82 -8.53
N VAL A 150 21.39 -14.85 -8.12
CA VAL A 150 20.49 -16.00 -8.28
C VAL A 150 19.50 -15.68 -9.40
N VAL A 151 19.52 -16.50 -10.45
CA VAL A 151 18.77 -16.24 -11.71
C VAL A 151 17.34 -16.77 -11.64
N TYR A 152 17.08 -17.77 -10.78
CA TYR A 152 15.77 -18.40 -10.63
C TYR A 152 15.22 -18.17 -9.23
N PRO A 153 13.89 -18.08 -9.07
CA PRO A 153 13.27 -17.93 -7.76
C PRO A 153 13.68 -19.06 -6.79
N GLU A 154 14.22 -18.68 -5.64
CA GLU A 154 14.54 -19.59 -4.53
C GLU A 154 13.64 -19.27 -3.33
N LYS A 155 13.13 -20.34 -2.68
CA LYS A 155 12.28 -20.22 -1.50
C LYS A 155 13.14 -19.93 -0.26
N ILE A 156 12.67 -19.03 0.59
CA ILE A 156 13.22 -18.81 1.92
C ILE A 156 12.56 -19.80 2.88
N ASP A 157 13.24 -20.91 3.18
CA ASP A 157 12.69 -22.00 4.01
C ASP A 157 12.47 -21.61 5.49
N SER A 158 13.16 -20.58 5.97
CA SER A 158 13.01 -20.06 7.34
C SER A 158 11.77 -19.18 7.54
N LEU A 159 11.04 -18.82 6.48
CA LEU A 159 9.82 -18.00 6.53
C LEU A 159 8.58 -18.80 6.15
N SER A 160 7.55 -18.68 6.97
CA SER A 160 6.20 -19.21 6.70
C SER A 160 5.14 -18.23 7.19
N ASP A 161 3.91 -18.40 6.72
CA ASP A 161 2.75 -17.63 7.18
C ASP A 161 2.89 -16.13 6.94
N ILE A 162 3.58 -15.75 5.86
CA ILE A 162 3.76 -14.36 5.47
C ILE A 162 2.50 -13.87 4.77
N ILE A 163 2.06 -12.63 5.12
CA ILE A 163 0.86 -12.01 4.57
C ILE A 163 1.15 -10.73 3.77
N LYS A 164 2.31 -10.11 4.01
CA LYS A 164 2.77 -8.93 3.25
C LYS A 164 4.27 -8.94 3.10
N ILE A 165 4.74 -8.35 2.00
CA ILE A 165 6.15 -8.11 1.72
C ILE A 165 6.38 -6.66 1.28
N ALA A 166 7.58 -6.15 1.50
CA ALA A 166 8.08 -4.90 0.95
C ALA A 166 9.58 -5.02 0.67
N ALA A 167 10.08 -4.23 -0.28
CA ALA A 167 11.50 -4.16 -0.58
C ALA A 167 11.91 -2.73 -0.94
N ALA A 168 13.11 -2.31 -0.53
CA ALA A 168 13.72 -1.05 -0.94
C ALA A 168 15.25 -1.17 -0.90
N GLY A 169 15.95 -0.62 -1.90
CA GLY A 169 17.40 -0.78 -2.04
C GLY A 169 17.78 -2.26 -2.04
N GLN A 170 18.66 -2.66 -1.13
CA GLN A 170 19.05 -4.06 -0.90
C GLN A 170 18.49 -4.62 0.43
N THR A 171 17.30 -4.16 0.85
CA THR A 171 16.62 -4.60 2.09
C THR A 171 15.24 -5.13 1.77
N ALA A 172 14.87 -6.24 2.39
CA ALA A 172 13.55 -6.85 2.28
C ALA A 172 12.86 -6.93 3.65
N VAL A 173 11.53 -6.90 3.62
CA VAL A 173 10.66 -6.91 4.80
C VAL A 173 9.50 -7.85 4.57
N ALA A 174 9.14 -8.62 5.58
CA ALA A 174 7.97 -9.50 5.59
C ALA A 174 7.16 -9.32 6.88
N LEU A 175 5.84 -9.35 6.73
CA LEU A 175 4.88 -9.35 7.83
C LEU A 175 4.23 -10.72 7.93
N LYS A 176 4.28 -11.33 9.11
CA LYS A 176 3.62 -12.61 9.42
C LYS A 176 2.16 -12.41 9.84
N THR A 177 1.39 -13.50 9.73
CA THR A 177 -0.01 -13.57 10.21
C THR A 177 -0.18 -13.28 11.69
N ASP A 178 0.86 -13.51 12.50
CA ASP A 178 0.88 -13.23 13.94
C ASP A 178 1.19 -11.76 14.27
N GLY A 179 1.37 -10.91 13.26
CA GLY A 179 1.67 -9.50 13.41
C GLY A 179 3.15 -9.19 13.70
N THR A 180 4.04 -10.17 13.57
CA THR A 180 5.50 -9.95 13.70
C THR A 180 6.13 -9.56 12.37
N VAL A 181 7.19 -8.75 12.42
CA VAL A 181 7.92 -8.24 11.26
C VAL A 181 9.30 -8.86 11.17
N TRP A 182 9.68 -9.28 9.98
CA TRP A 182 10.97 -9.91 9.67
C TRP A 182 11.68 -9.13 8.56
N THR A 183 12.98 -8.95 8.69
CA THR A 183 13.80 -8.16 7.77
C THR A 183 15.10 -8.87 7.45
N TRP A 184 15.68 -8.60 6.25
CA TRP A 184 16.98 -9.14 5.85
C TRP A 184 17.61 -8.29 4.75
N GLY A 185 18.90 -8.55 4.45
CA GLY A 185 19.69 -7.79 3.50
C GLY A 185 20.55 -6.72 4.17
N ARG A 186 20.73 -5.59 3.52
CA ARG A 186 21.59 -4.48 3.95
C ARG A 186 21.09 -3.80 5.21
N ASN A 187 22.02 -3.36 6.11
CA ASN A 187 21.68 -2.80 7.42
C ASN A 187 22.55 -1.62 7.89
N ASP A 188 23.25 -0.94 7.02
CA ASP A 188 24.21 0.12 7.41
C ASP A 188 23.57 1.29 8.19
N ASN A 189 22.26 1.49 8.07
CA ASN A 189 21.51 2.52 8.78
C ASN A 189 20.52 1.95 9.82
N GLY A 190 20.64 0.67 10.17
CA GLY A 190 19.74 0.03 11.13
C GLY A 190 18.37 -0.34 10.55
N GLN A 191 18.25 -0.40 9.21
CA GLN A 191 16.99 -0.68 8.51
C GLN A 191 16.45 -2.10 8.71
N LEU A 192 17.17 -2.99 9.39
CA LEU A 192 16.66 -4.28 9.85
C LEU A 192 15.91 -4.19 11.19
N GLY A 193 16.04 -3.09 11.93
CA GLY A 193 15.33 -2.89 13.20
C GLY A 193 15.67 -3.89 14.31
N ASN A 194 16.79 -4.59 14.19
CA ASN A 194 17.22 -5.68 15.07
C ASN A 194 18.25 -5.26 16.14
N GLY A 195 18.42 -3.94 16.37
CA GLY A 195 19.35 -3.38 17.34
C GLY A 195 20.80 -3.27 16.85
N THR A 196 21.08 -3.65 15.60
CA THR A 196 22.41 -3.62 15.00
C THR A 196 22.44 -2.80 13.71
N THR A 197 23.65 -2.64 13.15
CA THR A 197 23.87 -2.10 11.79
C THR A 197 24.59 -3.13 10.90
N VAL A 198 24.54 -4.40 11.27
CA VAL A 198 25.17 -5.50 10.53
C VAL A 198 24.13 -6.12 9.58
N SER A 199 24.47 -6.21 8.29
CA SER A 199 23.64 -6.86 7.27
C SER A 199 23.38 -8.34 7.62
N SER A 200 22.21 -8.85 7.22
CA SER A 200 21.86 -10.25 7.47
C SER A 200 21.48 -10.97 6.19
N ASN A 201 22.06 -12.15 5.96
CA ASN A 201 21.71 -13.03 4.85
C ASN A 201 20.59 -14.03 5.20
N VAL A 202 20.00 -13.89 6.37
CA VAL A 202 18.80 -14.63 6.81
C VAL A 202 17.79 -13.67 7.40
N PRO A 203 16.50 -13.96 7.34
CA PRO A 203 15.48 -13.15 8.00
C PRO A 203 15.74 -13.04 9.51
N VAL A 204 15.71 -11.81 10.02
CA VAL A 204 15.81 -11.50 11.45
C VAL A 204 14.55 -10.79 11.91
N GLN A 205 14.11 -11.07 13.12
CA GLN A 205 12.89 -10.48 13.68
C GLN A 205 13.17 -9.06 14.19
N VAL A 206 12.26 -8.13 13.89
CA VAL A 206 12.34 -6.74 14.31
C VAL A 206 12.09 -6.61 15.80
N LEU A 207 12.94 -5.89 16.52
CA LEU A 207 12.80 -5.65 17.95
C LEU A 207 11.62 -4.71 18.24
N LYS A 208 11.12 -4.76 19.48
CA LYS A 208 10.01 -3.93 19.98
C LYS A 208 10.27 -2.42 19.85
N GLY A 209 11.51 -1.98 20.11
CA GLY A 209 11.86 -0.55 20.12
C GLY A 209 10.98 0.26 21.10
N GLU A 210 10.41 1.36 20.62
CA GLU A 210 9.55 2.26 21.41
C GLU A 210 8.07 1.80 21.46
N GLN A 211 7.71 0.60 21.00
CA GLN A 211 6.34 0.11 21.09
C GLN A 211 5.94 -0.16 22.56
N ASN A 212 5.06 0.68 23.12
CA ASN A 212 4.67 0.65 24.53
C ASN A 212 3.35 -0.07 24.81
N GLN A 213 2.95 -1.01 23.97
CA GLN A 213 1.67 -1.72 24.11
C GLN A 213 1.78 -2.87 25.13
N GLY A 214 1.40 -2.57 26.38
CA GLY A 214 0.78 -3.55 27.28
C GLY A 214 1.63 -4.66 27.91
N ASN A 215 2.91 -4.86 27.57
CA ASN A 215 3.73 -5.89 28.20
C ASN A 215 5.22 -5.52 28.18
N ALA A 216 5.78 -5.27 29.35
CA ALA A 216 7.21 -4.97 29.53
C ALA A 216 8.12 -6.13 29.07
N ASP A 217 7.57 -7.35 29.01
CA ASP A 217 8.30 -8.60 28.74
C ASP A 217 8.41 -8.95 27.25
N LYS A 218 7.84 -8.16 26.35
CA LYS A 218 7.91 -8.42 24.91
C LYS A 218 9.24 -7.93 24.31
N THR A 219 9.91 -8.78 23.58
CA THR A 219 11.20 -8.50 22.95
C THR A 219 11.04 -7.92 21.55
N TYR A 220 9.97 -8.31 20.82
CA TYR A 220 9.77 -8.04 19.40
C TYR A 220 8.58 -7.14 19.14
N LEU A 221 8.60 -6.48 17.97
CA LEU A 221 7.51 -5.69 17.43
C LEU A 221 6.33 -6.60 17.09
N GLU A 222 5.12 -6.26 17.55
CA GLU A 222 3.93 -7.09 17.45
C GLU A 222 2.69 -6.30 17.01
N ASN A 223 1.61 -7.03 16.69
CA ASN A 223 0.32 -6.46 16.28
C ASN A 223 0.41 -5.58 15.02
N ILE A 224 1.40 -5.80 14.19
CA ILE A 224 1.58 -5.05 12.95
C ILE A 224 0.60 -5.58 11.90
N VAL A 225 -0.01 -4.66 11.16
CA VAL A 225 -1.04 -4.92 10.15
C VAL A 225 -0.65 -4.42 8.77
N ALA A 226 0.28 -3.45 8.69
CA ALA A 226 0.83 -2.99 7.42
C ALA A 226 2.31 -2.63 7.55
N ILE A 227 3.04 -2.78 6.44
CA ILE A 227 4.45 -2.45 6.31
C ILE A 227 4.68 -1.70 5.00
N ALA A 228 5.63 -0.78 4.99
CA ALA A 228 6.17 -0.18 3.78
C ALA A 228 7.67 0.08 3.94
N ALA A 229 8.41 0.05 2.83
CA ALA A 229 9.84 0.35 2.79
C ALA A 229 10.12 1.43 1.74
N GLY A 230 10.98 2.37 2.07
CA GLY A 230 11.37 3.46 1.19
C GLY A 230 12.84 3.86 1.40
N GLY A 231 13.30 4.86 0.67
CA GLY A 231 14.67 5.34 0.84
C GLY A 231 15.13 6.31 -0.23
N LEU A 232 16.06 7.19 0.13
CA LEU A 232 16.61 8.19 -0.80
C LEU A 232 17.52 7.55 -1.88
N ASN A 233 18.24 6.50 -1.50
CA ASN A 233 19.18 5.74 -2.34
C ASN A 233 19.31 4.33 -1.75
N ASP A 234 20.15 3.49 -2.35
CA ASP A 234 20.33 2.09 -1.92
C ASP A 234 20.91 1.96 -0.51
N GLU A 235 21.50 3.03 0.02
CA GLU A 235 22.07 3.06 1.35
C GLU A 235 21.09 3.59 2.39
N LYS A 236 20.34 4.64 2.06
CA LYS A 236 19.46 5.40 2.97
C LYS A 236 18.05 4.83 3.00
N ILE A 237 17.95 3.54 3.35
CA ILE A 237 16.68 2.81 3.43
C ILE A 237 16.06 2.97 4.82
N PHE A 238 14.74 3.01 4.86
CA PHE A 238 13.94 2.97 6.07
C PHE A 238 12.71 2.08 5.87
N VAL A 239 12.16 1.63 6.98
CA VAL A 239 10.94 0.82 7.05
C VAL A 239 9.96 1.51 7.98
N VAL A 240 8.69 1.46 7.63
CA VAL A 240 7.58 1.84 8.50
C VAL A 240 6.64 0.67 8.69
N ALA A 241 6.14 0.53 9.91
CA ALA A 241 5.20 -0.51 10.33
C ALA A 241 4.02 0.13 11.05
N LEU A 242 2.80 -0.25 10.67
CA LEU A 242 1.55 0.23 11.26
C LEU A 242 0.96 -0.87 12.14
N ASP A 243 0.64 -0.53 13.39
CA ASP A 243 -0.05 -1.46 14.28
C ASP A 243 -1.58 -1.38 14.14
N SER A 244 -2.27 -2.35 14.73
CA SER A 244 -3.74 -2.46 14.71
C SER A 244 -4.46 -1.32 15.45
N ASN A 245 -3.73 -0.50 16.22
CA ASN A 245 -4.27 0.67 16.94
C ASN A 245 -4.07 1.98 16.19
N GLY A 246 -3.47 1.93 14.99
CA GLY A 246 -3.20 3.11 14.18
C GLY A 246 -1.92 3.87 14.53
N ASN A 247 -1.02 3.26 15.30
CA ASN A 247 0.31 3.83 15.56
C ASN A 247 1.29 3.37 14.48
N VAL A 248 2.17 4.27 14.07
CA VAL A 248 3.22 4.01 13.09
C VAL A 248 4.58 3.99 13.77
N TYR A 249 5.36 2.97 13.47
CA TYR A 249 6.72 2.78 13.95
C TYR A 249 7.68 2.81 12.76
N GLY A 250 8.86 3.41 12.94
CA GLY A 250 9.85 3.50 11.89
C GLY A 250 11.25 3.13 12.34
N PHE A 251 12.07 2.58 11.45
CA PHE A 251 13.47 2.26 11.69
C PHE A 251 14.27 2.34 10.39
N GLY A 252 15.60 2.48 10.51
CA GLY A 252 16.50 2.76 9.39
C GLY A 252 16.87 4.23 9.30
N SER A 253 17.12 4.72 8.08
CA SER A 253 17.52 6.10 7.82
C SER A 253 16.43 7.10 8.22
N ASN A 254 16.83 8.19 8.87
CA ASN A 254 15.93 9.30 9.25
C ASN A 254 16.52 10.67 8.86
N GLU A 255 17.33 10.71 7.84
CA GLU A 255 18.07 11.92 7.41
C GLU A 255 17.16 13.12 7.13
N TYR A 256 15.91 12.88 6.72
CA TYR A 256 14.90 13.91 6.47
C TYR A 256 13.78 13.93 7.53
N ARG A 257 14.02 13.29 8.69
CA ARG A 257 13.03 13.16 9.79
C ARG A 257 11.74 12.49 9.38
N GLN A 258 11.81 11.57 8.42
CA GLN A 258 10.68 10.82 7.91
C GLN A 258 10.11 9.79 8.89
N LEU A 259 10.87 9.44 9.94
CA LEU A 259 10.45 8.50 10.98
C LEU A 259 10.08 9.22 12.28
N LYS A 260 10.92 10.16 12.71
CA LYS A 260 10.76 10.90 13.96
C LYS A 260 11.27 12.33 13.79
N ILE A 261 10.47 13.31 14.20
CA ILE A 261 10.76 14.75 13.99
C ILE A 261 11.92 15.25 14.88
N ALA A 262 12.17 14.59 16.02
CA ALA A 262 13.06 15.07 17.06
C ALA A 262 14.53 15.27 16.60
N ASN A 263 15.00 14.45 15.67
CA ASN A 263 16.35 14.55 15.08
C ASN A 263 16.42 13.81 13.73
N ASP A 264 17.57 13.88 13.07
CA ASP A 264 17.88 13.25 11.79
C ASP A 264 18.77 11.98 11.91
N ALA A 265 18.89 11.43 13.11
CA ALA A 265 19.65 10.21 13.34
C ALA A 265 18.93 8.97 12.80
N SER A 266 19.68 8.02 12.23
CA SER A 266 19.17 6.70 11.89
C SER A 266 18.84 5.88 13.14
N TYR A 267 17.86 4.99 13.02
CA TYR A 267 17.38 4.17 14.13
C TYR A 267 17.51 2.68 13.80
N ASN A 268 18.25 1.95 14.63
CA ASN A 268 18.41 0.50 14.49
C ASN A 268 17.36 -0.32 15.26
N THR A 269 16.41 0.35 15.91
CA THR A 269 15.21 -0.22 16.51
C THR A 269 14.02 0.69 16.20
N PRO A 270 12.78 0.16 16.18
CA PRO A 270 11.59 0.96 15.90
C PRO A 270 11.39 2.14 16.85
N VAL A 271 11.13 3.31 16.30
CA VAL A 271 10.74 4.54 17.02
C VAL A 271 9.32 4.94 16.65
N VAL A 272 8.61 5.60 17.57
CA VAL A 272 7.24 6.07 17.34
C VAL A 272 7.24 7.27 16.39
N SER A 273 6.52 7.15 15.29
CA SER A 273 6.22 8.25 14.37
C SER A 273 5.16 9.19 14.96
N PRO A 274 5.12 10.47 14.55
CA PRO A 274 4.06 11.40 14.96
C PRO A 274 2.68 11.08 14.35
N ALA A 275 2.59 10.08 13.47
CA ALA A 275 1.33 9.68 12.86
C ALA A 275 0.40 9.03 13.89
N VAL A 276 -0.88 9.39 13.82
CA VAL A 276 -1.93 8.87 14.71
C VAL A 276 -3.17 8.47 13.91
N ASN A 277 -3.92 7.49 14.40
CA ASN A 277 -5.14 6.98 13.77
C ASN A 277 -4.93 6.55 12.30
N ALA A 278 -3.73 6.07 11.98
CA ALA A 278 -3.42 5.59 10.64
C ALA A 278 -4.14 4.25 10.37
N VAL A 279 -4.54 4.05 9.12
CA VAL A 279 -5.13 2.81 8.61
C VAL A 279 -4.33 2.25 7.43
N ASP A 280 -3.46 3.07 6.85
CA ASP A 280 -2.51 2.63 5.81
C ASP A 280 -1.26 3.51 5.83
N VAL A 281 -0.16 2.97 5.32
CA VAL A 281 1.14 3.64 5.20
C VAL A 281 1.77 3.38 3.84
N ALA A 282 2.38 4.40 3.27
CA ALA A 282 3.19 4.28 2.06
C ALA A 282 4.53 4.99 2.26
N ALA A 283 5.59 4.42 1.73
CA ALA A 283 6.94 4.93 1.85
C ALA A 283 7.52 5.23 0.47
N GLY A 284 7.87 6.47 0.25
CA GLY A 284 8.43 6.95 -1.01
C GLY A 284 9.94 6.75 -1.11
N ARG A 285 10.41 6.59 -2.32
CA ARG A 285 11.85 6.50 -2.63
C ARG A 285 12.57 7.85 -2.55
N GLY A 286 11.83 8.93 -2.34
CA GLY A 286 12.33 10.26 -2.03
C GLY A 286 12.49 10.56 -0.54
N ALA A 287 12.46 9.57 0.35
CA ALA A 287 12.49 9.71 1.81
C ALA A 287 11.26 10.45 2.38
N THR A 288 10.09 10.18 1.84
CA THR A 288 8.80 10.68 2.33
C THR A 288 7.90 9.51 2.75
N VAL A 289 7.23 9.66 3.88
CA VAL A 289 6.21 8.74 4.38
C VAL A 289 4.85 9.41 4.23
N TYR A 290 3.88 8.66 3.70
CA TYR A 290 2.48 9.06 3.70
C TYR A 290 1.70 8.13 4.62
N THR A 291 0.73 8.71 5.32
CA THR A 291 -0.21 7.97 6.16
C THR A 291 -1.63 8.33 5.77
N LEU A 292 -2.49 7.32 5.66
CA LEU A 292 -3.92 7.46 5.48
C LEU A 292 -4.58 7.25 6.84
N THR A 293 -5.39 8.19 7.27
CA THR A 293 -6.12 8.09 8.53
C THR A 293 -7.52 7.49 8.32
N SER A 294 -8.12 6.99 9.40
CA SER A 294 -9.45 6.36 9.37
C SER A 294 -10.56 7.26 8.83
N ASN A 295 -10.39 8.58 8.88
CA ASN A 295 -11.34 9.55 8.31
C ASN A 295 -10.97 10.00 6.89
N GLY A 296 -10.06 9.28 6.20
CA GLY A 296 -9.70 9.54 4.82
C GLY A 296 -8.78 10.74 4.59
N LEU A 297 -8.12 11.25 5.63
CA LEU A 297 -7.11 12.29 5.49
C LEU A 297 -5.74 11.67 5.19
N VAL A 298 -4.98 12.32 4.34
CA VAL A 298 -3.61 11.93 4.00
C VAL A 298 -2.64 12.92 4.61
N TYR A 299 -1.63 12.41 5.29
CA TYR A 299 -0.54 13.21 5.83
C TYR A 299 0.80 12.76 5.24
N ALA A 300 1.72 13.70 5.14
CA ALA A 300 3.09 13.47 4.69
C ALA A 300 4.10 13.87 5.77
N LEU A 301 5.22 13.16 5.81
CA LEU A 301 6.36 13.41 6.70
C LEU A 301 7.67 13.07 5.99
N GLY A 302 8.70 13.86 6.18
CA GLY A 302 10.05 13.62 5.66
C GLY A 302 10.52 14.69 4.68
N LYS A 303 11.15 14.27 3.58
CA LYS A 303 11.65 15.16 2.53
C LYS A 303 10.50 15.83 1.78
N ASN A 304 10.69 17.12 1.41
CA ASN A 304 9.70 17.90 0.64
C ASN A 304 10.37 18.85 -0.38
N TYR A 305 11.51 18.49 -0.93
CA TYR A 305 12.24 19.38 -1.86
C TYR A 305 11.65 19.41 -3.26
N ALA A 306 10.93 18.35 -3.65
CA ALA A 306 10.21 18.24 -4.90
C ALA A 306 8.68 18.35 -4.72
N TYR A 307 8.23 19.05 -3.68
CA TYR A 307 6.81 19.24 -3.32
C TYR A 307 6.09 17.93 -2.98
N GLU A 308 6.80 16.99 -2.37
CA GLU A 308 6.27 15.69 -1.96
C GLU A 308 5.08 15.80 -1.01
N TYR A 309 4.90 16.94 -0.32
CA TYR A 309 3.74 17.18 0.55
C TYR A 309 2.50 17.70 -0.19
N GLY A 310 2.64 18.15 -1.44
CA GLY A 310 1.53 18.70 -2.21
C GLY A 310 0.95 20.00 -1.66
N THR A 311 1.66 20.71 -0.79
CA THR A 311 1.17 21.93 -0.11
C THR A 311 1.52 23.22 -0.83
N GLY A 312 2.17 23.15 -1.98
CA GLY A 312 2.66 24.31 -2.74
C GLY A 312 4.00 24.86 -2.24
N GLY A 313 4.50 24.41 -1.10
CA GLY A 313 5.78 24.75 -0.50
C GLY A 313 6.75 23.58 -0.42
N THR A 314 8.01 23.86 -0.13
CA THR A 314 9.10 22.86 0.00
C THR A 314 9.58 22.65 1.44
N SER A 315 8.87 23.21 2.43
CA SER A 315 9.18 22.94 3.84
C SER A 315 8.80 21.52 4.21
N GLY A 316 9.74 20.77 4.75
CA GLY A 316 9.58 19.37 5.15
C GLY A 316 9.83 19.15 6.64
N SER A 317 9.93 17.89 7.03
CA SER A 317 10.23 17.45 8.41
C SER A 317 9.16 17.78 9.45
N VAL A 318 7.94 18.04 9.02
CA VAL A 318 6.76 18.26 9.87
C VAL A 318 5.62 17.37 9.35
N TYR A 319 4.92 16.72 10.25
CA TYR A 319 3.74 15.91 9.89
C TYR A 319 2.62 16.82 9.38
N THR A 320 2.39 16.79 8.08
CA THR A 320 1.61 17.82 7.37
C THR A 320 0.46 17.18 6.59
N LEU A 321 -0.73 17.79 6.67
CA LEU A 321 -1.90 17.41 5.90
C LEU A 321 -1.70 17.71 4.41
N VAL A 322 -1.90 16.72 3.56
CA VAL A 322 -1.97 16.88 2.10
C VAL A 322 -3.35 17.45 1.73
N PRO A 323 -3.40 18.56 0.98
CA PRO A 323 -4.66 19.26 0.71
C PRO A 323 -5.44 18.59 -0.43
N LEU A 324 -6.09 17.47 -0.15
CA LEU A 324 -7.00 16.79 -1.08
C LEU A 324 -8.43 17.33 -0.94
N ASP A 325 -9.13 17.50 -2.06
CA ASP A 325 -10.51 18.02 -2.08
C ASP A 325 -11.52 17.03 -1.49
N ASN A 326 -11.21 15.72 -1.58
CA ASN A 326 -12.07 14.64 -1.11
C ASN A 326 -11.30 13.67 -0.20
N ARG A 327 -12.05 12.79 0.48
CA ARG A 327 -11.48 11.75 1.34
C ARG A 327 -10.77 10.69 0.52
N ALA A 328 -9.56 10.35 0.91
CA ALA A 328 -8.81 9.27 0.29
C ALA A 328 -9.27 7.89 0.78
N MET A 329 -9.19 6.92 -0.11
CA MET A 329 -9.44 5.51 0.16
C MET A 329 -8.17 4.66 -0.01
N ALA A 330 -7.20 5.14 -0.76
CA ALA A 330 -5.90 4.49 -0.96
C ALA A 330 -4.80 5.53 -1.14
N ILE A 331 -3.59 5.16 -0.76
CA ILE A 331 -2.38 5.98 -0.91
C ILE A 331 -1.25 5.18 -1.53
N GLY A 332 -0.35 5.86 -2.21
CA GLY A 332 0.87 5.31 -2.77
C GLY A 332 1.99 6.35 -2.76
N ALA A 333 3.20 5.88 -2.95
CA ALA A 333 4.40 6.71 -3.02
C ALA A 333 5.34 6.20 -4.11
N GLY A 334 5.87 7.11 -4.89
CA GLY A 334 6.91 6.82 -5.88
C GLY A 334 8.22 7.53 -5.58
N ASN A 335 9.00 7.84 -6.62
CA ASN A 335 10.24 8.60 -6.48
C ASN A 335 9.94 10.10 -6.39
N GLN A 336 9.92 10.63 -5.17
CA GLN A 336 9.63 12.04 -4.87
C GLN A 336 8.21 12.49 -5.29
N ASN A 337 7.26 11.58 -5.29
CA ASN A 337 5.86 11.90 -5.54
C ASN A 337 4.92 11.13 -4.63
N GLY A 338 3.75 11.68 -4.39
CA GLY A 338 2.67 11.07 -3.66
C GLY A 338 1.45 10.86 -4.56
N ILE A 339 0.67 9.86 -4.25
CA ILE A 339 -0.51 9.48 -4.99
C ILE A 339 -1.62 9.14 -4.00
N ALA A 340 -2.85 9.54 -4.32
CA ALA A 340 -4.03 9.15 -3.55
C ALA A 340 -5.21 8.87 -4.49
N VAL A 341 -5.98 7.85 -4.19
CA VAL A 341 -7.33 7.68 -4.74
C VAL A 341 -8.32 8.25 -3.74
N THR A 342 -9.14 9.17 -4.18
CA THR A 342 -10.23 9.72 -3.40
C THR A 342 -11.56 9.17 -3.89
N TYR A 343 -12.59 9.22 -3.05
CA TYR A 343 -13.93 8.87 -3.44
C TYR A 343 -14.92 9.97 -3.09
N SER A 344 -15.99 10.05 -3.85
CA SER A 344 -17.15 10.88 -3.59
C SER A 344 -18.41 10.15 -4.05
N LEU A 345 -19.57 10.63 -3.60
CA LEU A 345 -20.85 10.23 -4.18
C LEU A 345 -21.32 11.37 -5.09
N ASP A 346 -21.82 11.01 -6.27
CA ASP A 346 -22.51 11.96 -7.14
C ASP A 346 -23.92 12.31 -6.60
N ALA A 347 -24.62 13.22 -7.27
CA ALA A 347 -25.98 13.64 -6.89
C ALA A 347 -27.00 12.48 -6.86
N SER A 348 -26.70 11.36 -7.49
CA SER A 348 -27.50 10.13 -7.51
C SER A 348 -27.05 9.12 -6.46
N SER A 349 -26.18 9.50 -5.54
CA SER A 349 -25.53 8.63 -4.56
C SER A 349 -24.71 7.49 -5.18
N LYS A 350 -24.26 7.66 -6.44
CA LYS A 350 -23.40 6.72 -7.11
C LYS A 350 -21.93 7.04 -6.78
N PRO A 351 -21.12 6.02 -6.42
CA PRO A 351 -19.70 6.21 -6.15
C PRO A 351 -18.94 6.69 -7.39
N SER A 352 -18.01 7.58 -7.16
CA SER A 352 -17.04 8.07 -8.14
C SER A 352 -15.68 8.19 -7.51
N THR A 353 -14.63 7.72 -8.18
CA THR A 353 -13.26 7.93 -7.73
C THR A 353 -12.50 8.88 -8.60
N LYS A 354 -11.51 9.49 -7.98
CA LYS A 354 -10.50 10.30 -8.65
C LYS A 354 -9.12 9.93 -8.13
N THR A 355 -8.15 9.84 -9.01
CA THR A 355 -6.76 9.69 -8.64
C THR A 355 -6.06 11.03 -8.69
N TYR A 356 -5.42 11.39 -7.59
CA TYR A 356 -4.58 12.59 -7.48
C TYR A 356 -3.13 12.17 -7.31
N ALA A 357 -2.23 12.93 -7.92
CA ALA A 357 -0.81 12.82 -7.67
C ALA A 357 -0.16 14.21 -7.60
N TRP A 358 0.99 14.27 -6.93
CA TRP A 358 1.76 15.50 -6.71
C TRP A 358 3.25 15.17 -6.53
N GLY A 359 4.10 16.19 -6.63
CA GLY A 359 5.54 16.04 -6.52
C GLY A 359 6.25 15.95 -7.87
N ASN A 360 7.33 15.20 -7.94
CA ASN A 360 8.17 15.08 -9.13
C ASN A 360 7.41 14.45 -10.32
N ASN A 361 7.50 15.09 -11.48
CA ASN A 361 6.89 14.64 -12.74
C ASN A 361 7.90 14.66 -13.90
N ALA A 362 9.19 14.52 -13.63
CA ALA A 362 10.24 14.65 -14.64
C ALA A 362 10.09 13.71 -15.84
N TYR A 363 9.43 12.57 -15.66
CA TYR A 363 9.25 11.53 -16.69
C TYR A 363 7.78 11.35 -17.10
N TYR A 364 6.94 12.39 -16.95
CA TYR A 364 5.50 12.36 -17.28
C TYR A 364 4.69 11.32 -16.47
N ALA A 365 5.20 10.87 -15.35
CA ALA A 365 4.52 9.84 -14.55
C ALA A 365 3.12 10.27 -14.08
N ILE A 366 2.94 11.55 -13.79
CA ILE A 366 1.70 12.13 -13.24
C ILE A 366 0.86 12.80 -14.32
N SER A 367 1.48 13.67 -15.14
CA SER A 367 0.78 14.46 -16.15
C SER A 367 1.44 14.31 -17.52
N PRO A 368 0.68 13.94 -18.56
CA PRO A 368 1.22 13.66 -19.89
C PRO A 368 1.70 14.90 -20.65
N ASN A 369 1.32 16.10 -20.25
CA ASN A 369 1.51 17.31 -21.04
C ASN A 369 2.71 18.16 -20.60
N ASN A 370 3.37 17.83 -19.50
CA ASN A 370 4.54 18.55 -19.04
C ASN A 370 5.40 17.72 -18.09
N THR A 371 6.68 18.07 -17.96
CA THR A 371 7.63 17.48 -17.01
C THR A 371 7.80 18.31 -15.74
N SER A 372 6.99 19.35 -15.57
CA SER A 372 7.09 20.22 -14.40
C SER A 372 6.63 19.52 -13.15
N THR A 373 7.33 19.75 -12.06
CA THR A 373 6.92 19.29 -10.73
C THR A 373 5.54 19.85 -10.37
N LEU A 374 4.66 18.99 -9.90
CA LEU A 374 3.31 19.33 -9.47
C LEU A 374 3.31 19.73 -7.99
N ARG A 375 3.07 20.99 -7.71
CA ARG A 375 3.19 21.57 -6.37
C ARG A 375 2.04 21.21 -5.44
N THR A 376 0.88 20.88 -6.02
CA THR A 376 -0.35 20.52 -5.29
C THR A 376 -0.97 19.27 -5.92
N PRO A 377 -1.81 18.54 -5.18
CA PRO A 377 -2.52 17.40 -5.73
C PRO A 377 -3.24 17.75 -7.03
N THR A 378 -2.93 17.02 -8.08
CA THR A 378 -3.47 17.22 -9.43
C THR A 378 -4.20 15.97 -9.86
N GLU A 379 -5.43 16.12 -10.34
CA GLU A 379 -6.25 14.99 -10.81
C GLU A 379 -5.60 14.35 -12.05
N MET A 380 -5.42 13.05 -11.99
CA MET A 380 -4.94 12.23 -13.10
C MET A 380 -6.15 11.78 -13.92
N LEU A 381 -6.45 12.46 -15.02
CA LEU A 381 -7.64 12.23 -15.83
C LEU A 381 -7.72 10.82 -16.43
N GLY A 382 -8.95 10.28 -16.52
CA GLY A 382 -9.24 8.99 -17.16
C GLY A 382 -8.92 7.77 -16.29
N ARG A 383 -8.95 7.90 -14.97
CA ARG A 383 -8.57 6.84 -14.04
C ARG A 383 -9.64 6.59 -12.99
N ASP A 384 -10.45 5.56 -13.22
CA ASP A 384 -11.29 4.94 -12.19
C ASP A 384 -10.47 3.84 -11.50
N ASN A 385 -9.52 4.24 -10.64
CA ASN A 385 -8.58 3.29 -10.04
C ASN A 385 -9.12 2.73 -8.71
N THR A 386 -8.85 1.46 -8.46
CA THR A 386 -9.17 0.78 -7.20
C THR A 386 -7.92 0.54 -6.35
N ALA A 387 -6.76 0.44 -6.98
CA ALA A 387 -5.50 0.27 -6.29
C ALA A 387 -4.42 1.16 -6.89
N ILE A 388 -3.53 1.66 -6.03
CA ILE A 388 -2.34 2.39 -6.41
C ILE A 388 -1.14 1.56 -6.02
N ILE A 389 -0.22 1.44 -6.96
CA ILE A 389 1.09 0.90 -6.72
C ILE A 389 2.06 1.97 -7.13
N GLY A 390 2.70 2.61 -6.15
CA GLY A 390 3.79 3.54 -6.41
C GLY A 390 5.01 2.77 -6.90
N GLY A 391 5.60 3.23 -7.99
CA GLY A 391 6.88 2.75 -8.50
C GLY A 391 8.01 3.74 -8.25
N GLY A 392 9.14 3.54 -8.91
CA GLY A 392 10.25 4.49 -8.96
C GLY A 392 9.86 5.78 -9.70
N ASP A 393 10.35 5.93 -10.91
CA ASP A 393 10.03 7.04 -11.82
C ASP A 393 8.83 6.73 -12.73
N SER A 394 8.11 5.65 -12.45
CA SER A 394 6.87 5.24 -13.12
C SER A 394 5.75 5.01 -12.10
N ILE A 395 4.51 5.26 -12.51
CA ILE A 395 3.32 5.06 -11.67
C ILE A 395 2.49 3.92 -12.25
N TYR A 396 2.09 3.03 -11.38
CA TYR A 396 1.23 1.87 -11.66
C TYR A 396 -0.10 2.07 -10.98
N THR A 397 -1.19 1.83 -11.69
CA THR A 397 -2.54 1.82 -11.15
C THR A 397 -3.31 0.62 -11.67
N ILE A 398 -4.16 0.04 -10.84
CA ILE A 398 -5.11 -1.00 -11.24
C ILE A 398 -6.49 -0.38 -11.21
N ASP A 399 -7.23 -0.50 -12.29
CA ASP A 399 -8.59 0.03 -12.37
C ASP A 399 -9.63 -0.98 -11.86
N LYS A 400 -10.89 -0.57 -11.86
CA LYS A 400 -12.03 -1.41 -11.42
C LYS A 400 -12.22 -2.69 -12.23
N ASP A 401 -11.68 -2.73 -13.45
CA ASP A 401 -11.75 -3.88 -14.36
C ASP A 401 -10.48 -4.75 -14.28
N SER A 402 -9.67 -4.58 -13.20
CA SER A 402 -8.40 -5.26 -12.94
C SER A 402 -7.34 -5.03 -14.04
N GLN A 403 -7.46 -3.90 -14.76
CA GLN A 403 -6.49 -3.53 -15.78
C GLN A 403 -5.34 -2.75 -15.14
N LEU A 404 -4.12 -3.22 -15.35
CA LEU A 404 -2.90 -2.50 -14.98
C LEU A 404 -2.66 -1.38 -15.99
N LYS A 405 -2.44 -0.17 -15.50
CA LYS A 405 -2.06 1.00 -16.29
C LYS A 405 -0.75 1.56 -15.77
N ILE A 406 0.14 1.92 -16.69
CA ILE A 406 1.50 2.38 -16.38
C ILE A 406 1.77 3.70 -17.08
N SER A 407 2.46 4.63 -16.42
CA SER A 407 2.99 5.86 -17.03
C SER A 407 4.32 6.24 -16.40
N GLY A 408 5.17 6.96 -17.12
CA GLY A 408 6.44 7.47 -16.61
C GLY A 408 7.64 7.05 -17.43
N LEU A 409 8.76 6.76 -16.74
CA LEU A 409 10.04 6.39 -17.34
C LEU A 409 9.95 5.04 -18.07
N GLY A 410 10.48 4.99 -19.29
CA GLY A 410 10.43 3.83 -20.19
C GLY A 410 11.77 3.36 -20.75
N ASP A 411 12.88 4.01 -20.39
CA ASP A 411 14.20 3.87 -21.00
C ASP A 411 14.89 2.49 -20.84
N HIS A 412 14.29 1.58 -20.10
CA HIS A 412 14.73 0.19 -19.95
C HIS A 412 13.61 -0.82 -20.30
N GLY A 413 12.60 -0.38 -21.05
CA GLY A 413 11.45 -1.22 -21.40
C GLY A 413 10.48 -1.51 -20.22
N GLN A 414 10.65 -0.84 -19.08
CA GLN A 414 9.85 -1.08 -17.86
C GLN A 414 8.36 -0.71 -18.00
N LEU A 415 8.00 0.02 -19.04
CA LEU A 415 6.60 0.28 -19.36
C LEU A 415 5.99 -0.88 -20.16
N ALA A 416 6.82 -1.81 -20.61
CA ALA A 416 6.48 -3.03 -21.33
C ALA A 416 5.47 -2.78 -22.49
N ASN A 417 5.59 -1.65 -23.18
CA ASN A 417 4.79 -1.21 -24.33
C ASN A 417 5.50 -1.44 -25.68
N GLY A 418 6.59 -2.23 -25.67
CA GLY A 418 7.41 -2.48 -26.85
C GLY A 418 8.32 -1.31 -27.28
N SER A 419 8.43 -0.26 -26.46
CA SER A 419 9.27 0.93 -26.68
C SER A 419 10.15 1.18 -25.45
N GLU A 420 11.30 1.84 -25.69
CA GLU A 420 12.16 2.41 -24.65
C GLU A 420 11.89 3.91 -24.43
N ASP A 421 10.79 4.42 -24.93
CA ASP A 421 10.40 5.81 -24.75
C ASP A 421 9.57 6.01 -23.48
N ASN A 422 9.70 7.18 -22.87
CA ASN A 422 8.85 7.58 -21.75
C ASN A 422 7.40 7.68 -22.21
N SER A 423 6.47 7.14 -21.44
CA SER A 423 5.06 7.23 -21.77
C SER A 423 4.44 8.49 -21.19
N THR A 424 3.88 9.32 -22.08
CA THR A 424 3.09 10.50 -21.75
C THR A 424 1.61 10.18 -21.48
N SER A 425 1.19 8.94 -21.71
CA SER A 425 -0.17 8.45 -21.44
C SER A 425 -0.11 7.14 -20.68
N MET A 426 -1.20 6.83 -19.97
CA MET A 426 -1.34 5.50 -19.39
C MET A 426 -1.46 4.46 -20.47
N VAL A 427 -0.51 3.54 -20.50
CA VAL A 427 -0.53 2.39 -21.40
C VAL A 427 -1.32 1.28 -20.71
N PRO A 428 -2.45 0.82 -21.28
CA PRO A 428 -3.16 -0.32 -20.76
C PRO A 428 -2.31 -1.58 -20.96
N TYR A 429 -2.18 -2.37 -19.92
CA TYR A 429 -1.38 -3.60 -19.96
C TYR A 429 -1.94 -4.69 -20.91
N SER A 430 -3.15 -4.52 -21.45
CA SER A 430 -3.74 -5.42 -22.45
C SER A 430 -2.95 -5.54 -23.76
N GLU A 431 -1.96 -4.65 -23.97
CA GLU A 431 -1.08 -4.71 -25.14
C GLU A 431 0.12 -5.65 -24.95
N PHE A 432 0.33 -6.18 -23.74
CA PHE A 432 1.43 -7.10 -23.47
C PHE A 432 1.06 -8.53 -23.87
N ALA A 433 1.64 -8.96 -24.96
CA ALA A 433 1.58 -10.36 -25.36
C ALA A 433 2.50 -11.19 -24.43
N LYS A 434 1.97 -12.20 -23.80
CA LYS A 434 2.78 -13.27 -23.20
C LYS A 434 3.59 -13.95 -24.29
N ASN A 435 4.74 -14.55 -23.93
CA ASN A 435 5.56 -15.32 -24.89
C ASN A 435 4.79 -16.47 -25.58
N ASP A 436 3.64 -16.87 -25.03
CA ASP A 436 2.73 -17.87 -25.61
C ASP A 436 1.65 -17.26 -26.52
N GLY A 437 1.69 -15.93 -26.77
CA GLY A 437 0.71 -15.23 -27.60
C GLY A 437 -0.61 -14.88 -26.90
N THR A 438 -0.75 -15.16 -25.62
CA THR A 438 -1.91 -14.71 -24.82
C THR A 438 -1.68 -13.32 -24.22
N THR A 439 -2.74 -12.54 -24.03
CA THR A 439 -2.66 -11.24 -23.35
C THR A 439 -2.71 -11.42 -21.84
N ALA A 440 -1.94 -10.62 -21.13
CA ALA A 440 -2.03 -10.59 -19.69
C ALA A 440 -3.29 -9.83 -19.26
N THR A 441 -4.16 -10.51 -18.53
CA THR A 441 -5.40 -9.96 -17.99
C THR A 441 -5.39 -10.13 -16.46
N ASP A 442 -6.18 -9.32 -15.77
CA ASP A 442 -6.46 -9.47 -14.34
C ASP A 442 -5.24 -9.29 -13.42
N ALA A 443 -4.56 -8.15 -13.59
CA ALA A 443 -3.48 -7.77 -12.66
C ALA A 443 -4.02 -7.58 -11.24
N ILE A 444 -3.36 -8.19 -10.27
CA ILE A 444 -3.70 -8.06 -8.85
C ILE A 444 -2.64 -7.31 -8.05
N GLY A 445 -1.49 -7.07 -8.63
CA GLY A 445 -0.41 -6.31 -8.02
C GLY A 445 0.72 -6.04 -8.99
N ALA A 446 1.50 -5.01 -8.73
CA ALA A 446 2.72 -4.69 -9.46
C ALA A 446 3.77 -4.07 -8.53
N SER A 447 5.02 -4.03 -8.98
CA SER A 447 6.11 -3.34 -8.31
C SER A 447 7.18 -2.96 -9.32
N SER A 448 7.95 -1.92 -9.05
CA SER A 448 9.13 -1.59 -9.85
C SER A 448 10.34 -1.32 -8.98
N SER A 449 11.54 -1.51 -9.55
CA SER A 449 12.79 -1.13 -8.92
C SER A 449 12.95 0.38 -8.80
N ARG A 450 13.88 0.83 -7.94
CA ARG A 450 14.14 2.24 -7.69
C ARG A 450 14.42 3.06 -8.95
N ASN A 451 15.28 2.56 -9.82
CA ASN A 451 15.67 3.24 -11.04
C ASN A 451 14.71 2.95 -12.19
N GLY A 452 13.57 2.29 -11.92
CA GLY A 452 12.67 1.83 -12.97
C GLY A 452 13.26 0.76 -13.88
N ALA A 453 14.44 0.22 -13.56
CA ALA A 453 15.17 -0.68 -14.44
C ALA A 453 14.46 -2.01 -14.68
N HIS A 454 13.55 -2.41 -13.81
CA HIS A 454 12.65 -3.54 -14.06
C HIS A 454 11.31 -3.31 -13.35
N SER A 455 10.29 -3.90 -13.92
CA SER A 455 8.93 -3.88 -13.42
C SER A 455 8.41 -5.29 -13.32
N LEU A 456 7.60 -5.51 -12.31
CA LEU A 456 7.00 -6.81 -12.02
C LEU A 456 5.50 -6.64 -11.89
N TYR A 457 4.74 -7.58 -12.38
CA TYR A 457 3.33 -7.67 -12.01
C TYR A 457 2.95 -9.11 -11.69
N ILE A 458 1.85 -9.28 -10.99
CA ILE A 458 1.26 -10.56 -10.66
C ILE A 458 -0.17 -10.61 -11.17
N ASP A 459 -0.54 -11.70 -11.83
CA ASP A 459 -1.89 -11.92 -12.34
C ASP A 459 -2.77 -12.65 -11.33
N SER A 460 -4.07 -12.75 -11.62
CA SER A 460 -5.06 -13.43 -10.77
C SER A 460 -4.78 -14.92 -10.56
N ASN A 461 -3.96 -15.55 -11.40
CA ASN A 461 -3.52 -16.94 -11.26
C ASN A 461 -2.29 -17.07 -10.34
N GLY A 462 -1.71 -15.95 -9.89
CA GLY A 462 -0.49 -15.92 -9.09
C GLY A 462 0.79 -16.06 -9.91
N SER A 463 0.73 -15.90 -11.23
CA SER A 463 1.93 -15.89 -12.09
C SER A 463 2.61 -14.52 -12.00
N VAL A 464 3.93 -14.53 -11.89
CA VAL A 464 4.77 -13.32 -11.86
C VAL A 464 5.36 -13.08 -13.25
N TRP A 465 5.25 -11.84 -13.72
CA TRP A 465 5.74 -11.36 -15.01
C TRP A 465 6.73 -10.21 -14.81
N SER A 466 7.72 -10.08 -15.69
CA SER A 466 8.73 -9.01 -15.69
C SER A 466 9.00 -8.49 -17.09
#